data_c09937d03f353500bce38dc713a6b294
#
_entry.id   c09937d03f353500bce38dc713a6b294
#
_cell.length_a   1.000
_cell.length_b   1.000
_cell.length_c   1.000
_cell.angle_alpha   90.00
_cell.angle_beta   90.00
_cell.angle_gamma   90.00
#
_symmetry.space_group_name_H-M   'P 1'
#
loop_
_entity.id
_entity.type
_entity.pdbx_description
1 polymer ?
#
loop_
_entity_poly.entity_id
_entity_poly.type
_entity_poly.pdbx_seq_one_letter_code
_entity_poly.pdbx_strand_id
1 'polypeptide(L)'
;PAVDIMVYQGERPMAHDNKLLGHFQLSGIKPARRGEPRIEVTFSIDVNGIVKVTAKDLDTQKSQDITISGSNGLSKEDIDRMVKDAEANKEADQKRKDDIEVKNKAQTYVDEINRSLVEKGASMTPEQKDQLTKLRDEAQGAIQSDDINKLREIVGHLEDAAAQAAQYGQGANANASASANGNANSSSDANTSADDVVDADFTDKKA
;
A
#
# COMPACT_ATOMS: atom_id res chain seq x y z
N PRO A 1 -12.98 2.67 15.16
CA PRO A 1 -11.56 2.55 15.45
C PRO A 1 -11.16 1.15 15.93
N ALA A 2 -11.29 0.19 15.01
CA ALA A 2 -10.86 -1.19 15.18
C ALA A 2 -10.40 -1.75 13.84
N VAL A 3 -9.50 -2.74 13.85
CA VAL A 3 -9.03 -3.47 12.69
C VAL A 3 -9.27 -4.95 12.91
N ASP A 4 -9.90 -5.61 11.93
CA ASP A 4 -10.07 -7.05 11.92
C ASP A 4 -8.82 -7.72 11.33
N ILE A 5 -8.22 -8.63 12.08
CA ILE A 5 -7.05 -9.40 11.66
C ILE A 5 -7.52 -10.82 11.35
N MET A 6 -7.36 -11.20 10.09
CA MET A 6 -7.68 -12.53 9.61
C MET A 6 -6.39 -13.27 9.28
N VAL A 7 -6.23 -14.48 9.80
CA VAL A 7 -5.04 -15.31 9.63
C VAL A 7 -5.38 -16.46 8.70
N TYR A 8 -4.62 -16.55 7.60
CA TYR A 8 -4.81 -17.57 6.57
C TYR A 8 -3.56 -18.43 6.41
N GLN A 9 -3.75 -19.64 5.92
CA GLN A 9 -2.67 -20.57 5.54
C GLN A 9 -2.92 -21.08 4.12
N GLY A 10 -1.90 -21.00 3.26
CA GLY A 10 -1.97 -21.50 1.88
C GLY A 10 -0.96 -20.82 0.96
N GLU A 11 -0.95 -21.25 -0.28
CA GLU A 11 0.00 -20.83 -1.33
C GLU A 11 -0.61 -19.84 -2.35
N ARG A 12 -1.91 -19.54 -2.24
CA ARG A 12 -2.59 -18.63 -3.17
C ARG A 12 -2.33 -17.16 -2.80
N PRO A 13 -2.12 -16.26 -3.76
CA PRO A 13 -1.84 -14.84 -3.48
C PRO A 13 -3.03 -14.10 -2.86
N MET A 14 -4.27 -14.55 -3.12
CA MET A 14 -5.45 -13.94 -2.51
C MET A 14 -5.81 -14.63 -1.20
N ALA A 15 -5.96 -13.85 -0.13
CA ALA A 15 -6.24 -14.36 1.21
C ALA A 15 -7.47 -15.28 1.26
N HIS A 16 -8.57 -14.89 0.60
CA HIS A 16 -9.82 -15.64 0.60
C HIS A 16 -9.77 -16.99 -0.13
N ASP A 17 -8.76 -17.22 -0.96
CA ASP A 17 -8.53 -18.51 -1.66
C ASP A 17 -7.73 -19.50 -0.79
N ASN A 18 -7.30 -19.07 0.40
CA ASN A 18 -6.56 -19.87 1.36
C ASN A 18 -7.45 -20.28 2.57
N LYS A 19 -6.96 -21.21 3.38
CA LYS A 19 -7.68 -21.67 4.57
C LYS A 19 -7.61 -20.62 5.68
N LEU A 20 -8.75 -20.14 6.14
CA LEU A 20 -8.83 -19.30 7.33
C LEU A 20 -8.48 -20.12 8.58
N LEU A 21 -7.45 -19.74 9.31
CA LEU A 21 -7.04 -20.35 10.58
C LEU A 21 -7.70 -19.71 11.78
N GLY A 22 -7.94 -18.41 11.73
CA GLY A 22 -8.55 -17.66 12.81
C GLY A 22 -8.72 -16.19 12.47
N HIS A 23 -9.51 -15.51 13.28
CA HIS A 23 -9.68 -14.06 13.18
C HIS A 23 -9.80 -13.44 14.57
N PHE A 24 -9.35 -12.21 14.71
CA PHE A 24 -9.50 -11.41 15.92
C PHE A 24 -9.52 -9.92 15.58
N GLN A 25 -9.99 -9.11 16.52
CA GLN A 25 -10.11 -7.68 16.31
C GLN A 25 -9.17 -6.91 17.24
N LEU A 26 -8.36 -6.02 16.67
CA LEU A 26 -7.58 -5.04 17.42
C LEU A 26 -8.41 -3.77 17.59
N SER A 27 -8.84 -3.49 18.80
CA SER A 27 -9.69 -2.35 19.15
C SER A 27 -8.89 -1.21 19.80
N GLY A 28 -9.45 0.00 19.76
CA GLY A 28 -8.89 1.17 20.43
C GLY A 28 -7.67 1.75 19.73
N ILE A 29 -7.54 1.51 18.44
CA ILE A 29 -6.61 2.23 17.58
C ILE A 29 -7.06 3.68 17.43
N LYS A 30 -6.11 4.57 17.14
CA LYS A 30 -6.42 5.98 16.89
C LYS A 30 -7.21 6.12 15.57
N PRO A 31 -8.32 6.86 15.55
CA PRO A 31 -8.97 7.21 14.29
C PRO A 31 -7.97 7.93 13.37
N ALA A 32 -7.75 7.37 12.19
CA ALA A 32 -6.82 7.89 11.22
C ALA A 32 -7.31 7.57 9.80
N ARG A 33 -6.76 8.24 8.80
CA ARG A 33 -7.05 7.96 7.39
C ARG A 33 -6.44 6.62 6.97
N ARG A 34 -6.96 6.06 5.88
CA ARG A 34 -6.38 4.86 5.27
C ARG A 34 -4.90 5.08 4.99
N GLY A 35 -4.05 4.10 5.40
CA GLY A 35 -2.61 4.14 5.22
C GLY A 35 -1.82 4.84 6.33
N GLU A 36 -2.49 5.53 7.28
CA GLU A 36 -1.82 6.18 8.41
C GLU A 36 -1.57 5.23 9.61
N PRO A 37 -2.53 4.33 9.99
CA PRO A 37 -2.31 3.43 11.11
C PRO A 37 -1.15 2.46 10.85
N ARG A 38 -0.27 2.31 11.83
CA ARG A 38 0.89 1.41 11.78
C ARG A 38 0.63 0.23 12.70
N ILE A 39 0.23 -0.89 12.10
CA ILE A 39 -0.07 -2.12 12.81
C ILE A 39 1.05 -3.13 12.57
N GLU A 40 1.75 -3.51 13.63
CA GLU A 40 2.73 -4.59 13.62
C GLU A 40 2.02 -5.92 13.88
N VAL A 41 2.26 -6.91 13.03
CA VAL A 41 1.73 -8.27 13.21
C VAL A 41 2.89 -9.22 13.38
N THR A 42 2.95 -9.88 14.54
CA THR A 42 4.01 -10.83 14.89
C THR A 42 3.45 -12.25 14.90
N PHE A 43 4.14 -13.15 14.20
CA PHE A 43 3.85 -14.58 14.21
C PHE A 43 4.91 -15.31 15.03
N SER A 44 4.47 -16.16 15.96
CA SER A 44 5.34 -17.03 16.75
C SER A 44 4.83 -18.45 16.63
N ILE A 45 5.72 -19.39 16.29
CA ILE A 45 5.39 -20.82 16.15
C ILE A 45 6.24 -21.58 17.16
N ASP A 46 5.59 -22.36 18.02
CA ASP A 46 6.29 -23.21 18.99
C ASP A 46 6.69 -24.56 18.39
N VAL A 47 7.43 -25.35 19.16
CA VAL A 47 7.93 -26.69 18.76
C VAL A 47 6.79 -27.70 18.52
N ASN A 48 5.59 -27.42 19.00
CA ASN A 48 4.40 -28.25 18.81
C ASN A 48 3.56 -27.79 17.62
N GLY A 49 3.99 -26.77 16.88
CA GLY A 49 3.25 -26.19 15.76
C GLY A 49 2.08 -25.29 16.17
N ILE A 50 2.04 -24.82 17.42
CA ILE A 50 1.07 -23.84 17.87
C ILE A 50 1.50 -22.47 17.37
N VAL A 51 0.62 -21.80 16.64
CA VAL A 51 0.86 -20.47 16.08
C VAL A 51 0.21 -19.43 16.97
N LYS A 52 0.99 -18.50 17.51
CA LYS A 52 0.52 -17.32 18.18
C LYS A 52 0.66 -16.11 17.26
N VAL A 53 -0.42 -15.40 17.03
CA VAL A 53 -0.42 -14.18 16.20
C VAL A 53 -0.79 -13.00 17.10
N THR A 54 0.09 -12.02 17.15
CA THR A 54 -0.09 -10.79 17.95
C THR A 54 -0.15 -9.60 17.00
N ALA A 55 -1.20 -8.80 17.08
CA ALA A 55 -1.30 -7.52 16.39
C ALA A 55 -1.13 -6.37 17.39
N LYS A 56 -0.31 -5.38 17.06
CA LYS A 56 0.00 -4.24 17.91
C LYS A 56 -0.06 -2.94 17.11
N ASP A 57 -0.81 -1.97 17.61
CA ASP A 57 -0.78 -0.61 17.09
C ASP A 57 0.45 0.11 17.67
N LEU A 58 1.36 0.55 16.79
CA LEU A 58 2.60 1.21 17.19
C LEU A 58 2.37 2.62 17.74
N ASP A 59 1.27 3.25 17.42
CA ASP A 59 0.97 4.60 17.90
C ASP A 59 0.31 4.59 19.30
N THR A 60 -0.64 3.70 19.52
CA THR A 60 -1.34 3.58 20.82
C THR A 60 -0.73 2.53 21.75
N GLN A 61 0.20 1.71 21.25
CA GLN A 61 0.81 0.56 21.97
C GLN A 61 -0.19 -0.52 22.39
N LYS A 62 -1.44 -0.46 21.93
CA LYS A 62 -2.44 -1.49 22.18
C LYS A 62 -2.13 -2.72 21.37
N SER A 63 -2.31 -3.88 21.99
CA SER A 63 -2.11 -5.17 21.35
C SER A 63 -3.23 -6.14 21.64
N GLN A 64 -3.45 -7.05 20.74
CA GLN A 64 -4.35 -8.20 20.85
C GLN A 64 -3.69 -9.41 20.21
N ASP A 65 -3.95 -10.59 20.75
CA ASP A 65 -3.38 -11.82 20.20
C ASP A 65 -4.43 -12.93 20.10
N ILE A 66 -4.14 -13.89 19.25
CA ILE A 66 -4.86 -15.15 19.12
C ILE A 66 -3.86 -16.30 19.12
N THR A 67 -4.24 -17.42 19.73
CA THR A 67 -3.48 -18.67 19.68
C THR A 67 -4.25 -19.67 18.81
N ILE A 68 -3.58 -20.19 17.80
CA ILE A 68 -4.12 -21.17 16.85
C ILE A 68 -3.43 -22.51 17.15
N SER A 69 -4.16 -23.45 17.72
CA SER A 69 -3.63 -24.78 18.05
C SER A 69 -3.48 -25.63 16.78
N GLY A 70 -2.49 -26.54 16.76
CA GLY A 70 -2.19 -27.39 15.62
C GLY A 70 -3.33 -28.35 15.20
N SER A 71 -4.36 -28.54 16.05
CA SER A 71 -5.56 -29.29 15.68
C SER A 71 -6.39 -28.64 14.55
N ASN A 72 -6.18 -27.34 14.28
CA ASN A 72 -6.75 -26.62 13.16
C ASN A 72 -5.84 -26.62 11.93
N GLY A 73 -4.68 -27.27 12.01
CA GLY A 73 -3.73 -27.41 10.91
C GLY A 73 -4.30 -28.19 9.72
N LEU A 74 -3.62 -28.06 8.59
CA LEU A 74 -3.92 -28.82 7.39
C LEU A 74 -3.35 -30.23 7.50
N SER A 75 -4.10 -31.24 7.02
CA SER A 75 -3.53 -32.57 6.79
C SER A 75 -2.51 -32.51 5.64
N LYS A 76 -1.64 -33.51 5.53
CA LYS A 76 -0.67 -33.58 4.43
C LYS A 76 -1.38 -33.61 3.07
N GLU A 77 -2.48 -34.34 2.99
CA GLU A 77 -3.31 -34.44 1.79
C GLU A 77 -3.94 -33.10 1.43
N ASP A 78 -4.37 -32.32 2.44
CA ASP A 78 -4.88 -30.96 2.22
C ASP A 78 -3.80 -30.01 1.71
N ILE A 79 -2.59 -30.09 2.27
CA ILE A 79 -1.45 -29.31 1.80
C ILE A 79 -1.11 -29.65 0.34
N ASP A 80 -0.98 -30.93 0.00
CA ASP A 80 -0.68 -31.38 -1.35
C ASP A 80 -1.75 -30.95 -2.36
N ARG A 81 -3.02 -30.95 -1.94
CA ARG A 81 -4.13 -30.43 -2.75
C ARG A 81 -4.02 -28.92 -2.97
N MET A 82 -3.77 -28.16 -1.91
CA MET A 82 -3.65 -26.69 -1.98
C MET A 82 -2.46 -26.24 -2.85
N VAL A 83 -1.33 -26.96 -2.79
CA VAL A 83 -0.17 -26.69 -3.66
C VAL A 83 -0.55 -26.93 -5.13
N LYS A 84 -1.20 -28.05 -5.44
CA LYS A 84 -1.66 -28.34 -6.83
C LYS A 84 -2.69 -27.31 -7.32
N ASP A 85 -3.62 -26.91 -6.47
CA ASP A 85 -4.61 -25.89 -6.79
C ASP A 85 -3.94 -24.52 -7.03
N ALA A 86 -2.91 -24.18 -6.26
CA ALA A 86 -2.13 -22.96 -6.45
C ALA A 86 -1.36 -22.99 -7.78
N GLU A 87 -0.72 -24.11 -8.12
CA GLU A 87 -0.02 -24.26 -9.41
C GLU A 87 -1.00 -24.17 -10.59
N ALA A 88 -2.16 -24.84 -10.51
CA ALA A 88 -3.16 -24.84 -11.56
C ALA A 88 -3.76 -23.45 -11.83
N ASN A 89 -3.83 -22.59 -10.81
CA ASN A 89 -4.41 -21.25 -10.91
C ASN A 89 -3.37 -20.11 -10.99
N LYS A 90 -2.08 -20.42 -11.02
CA LYS A 90 -0.98 -19.46 -10.90
C LYS A 90 -1.09 -18.27 -11.84
N GLU A 91 -1.35 -18.50 -13.11
CA GLU A 91 -1.45 -17.41 -14.10
C GLU A 91 -2.69 -16.53 -13.88
N ALA A 92 -3.83 -17.16 -13.58
CA ALA A 92 -5.08 -16.44 -13.31
C ALA A 92 -4.97 -15.61 -12.01
N ASP A 93 -4.33 -16.18 -11.00
CA ASP A 93 -4.11 -15.53 -9.72
C ASP A 93 -3.12 -14.38 -9.84
N GLN A 94 -2.04 -14.55 -10.62
CA GLN A 94 -1.09 -13.47 -10.88
C GLN A 94 -1.76 -12.30 -11.57
N LYS A 95 -2.56 -12.57 -12.61
CA LYS A 95 -3.32 -11.52 -13.30
C LYS A 95 -4.27 -10.80 -12.34
N ARG A 96 -5.00 -11.53 -11.49
CA ARG A 96 -5.90 -10.94 -10.50
C ARG A 96 -5.16 -10.08 -9.49
N LYS A 97 -3.99 -10.53 -9.04
CA LYS A 97 -3.12 -9.77 -8.15
C LYS A 97 -2.70 -8.46 -8.81
N ASP A 98 -2.17 -8.52 -10.04
CA ASP A 98 -1.75 -7.34 -10.80
C ASP A 98 -2.91 -6.35 -11.03
N ASP A 99 -4.11 -6.85 -11.34
CA ASP A 99 -5.31 -6.03 -11.52
C ASP A 99 -5.69 -5.29 -10.22
N ILE A 100 -5.62 -5.99 -9.08
CA ILE A 100 -5.88 -5.40 -7.76
C ILE A 100 -4.80 -4.37 -7.39
N GLU A 101 -3.53 -4.65 -7.68
CA GLU A 101 -2.43 -3.70 -7.43
C GLU A 101 -2.61 -2.41 -8.23
N VAL A 102 -2.97 -2.50 -9.50
CA VAL A 102 -3.27 -1.32 -10.34
C VAL A 102 -4.43 -0.52 -9.75
N LYS A 103 -5.50 -1.19 -9.34
CA LYS A 103 -6.66 -0.54 -8.71
C LYS A 103 -6.31 0.15 -7.39
N ASN A 104 -5.50 -0.50 -6.55
CA ASN A 104 -5.06 0.06 -5.28
C ASN A 104 -4.13 1.27 -5.48
N LYS A 105 -3.19 1.20 -6.45
CA LYS A 105 -2.34 2.35 -6.82
C LYS A 105 -3.18 3.54 -7.29
N ALA A 106 -4.11 3.30 -8.21
CA ALA A 106 -5.00 4.34 -8.70
C ALA A 106 -5.81 4.98 -7.56
N GLN A 107 -6.36 4.18 -6.64
CA GLN A 107 -7.07 4.69 -5.46
C GLN A 107 -6.18 5.55 -4.56
N THR A 108 -4.94 5.11 -4.33
CA THR A 108 -3.98 5.88 -3.52
C THR A 108 -3.71 7.26 -4.13
N TYR A 109 -3.44 7.31 -5.44
CA TYR A 109 -3.21 8.60 -6.12
C TYR A 109 -4.46 9.49 -6.16
N VAL A 110 -5.65 8.91 -6.33
CA VAL A 110 -6.91 9.65 -6.22
C VAL A 110 -7.06 10.28 -4.84
N ASP A 111 -6.74 9.53 -3.77
CA ASP A 111 -6.80 10.03 -2.40
C ASP A 111 -5.75 11.13 -2.14
N GLU A 112 -4.54 11.02 -2.70
CA GLU A 112 -3.50 12.04 -2.64
C GLU A 112 -3.88 13.32 -3.38
N ILE A 113 -4.44 13.19 -4.59
CA ILE A 113 -4.95 14.33 -5.37
C ILE A 113 -6.08 15.02 -4.61
N ASN A 114 -7.03 14.26 -4.04
CA ASN A 114 -8.11 14.82 -3.22
C ASN A 114 -7.56 15.59 -2.01
N ARG A 115 -6.57 15.02 -1.30
CA ARG A 115 -5.91 15.70 -0.19
C ARG A 115 -5.27 17.00 -0.64
N SER A 116 -4.52 16.97 -1.73
CA SER A 116 -3.83 18.16 -2.26
C SER A 116 -4.80 19.23 -2.73
N LEU A 117 -5.91 18.86 -3.35
CA LEU A 117 -6.97 19.81 -3.74
C LEU A 117 -7.60 20.52 -2.52
N VAL A 118 -7.78 19.79 -1.41
CA VAL A 118 -8.34 20.35 -0.17
C VAL A 118 -7.32 21.22 0.56
N GLU A 119 -6.10 20.74 0.75
CA GLU A 119 -5.08 21.38 1.59
C GLU A 119 -4.36 22.52 0.86
N LYS A 120 -4.10 22.36 -0.44
CA LYS A 120 -3.26 23.26 -1.24
C LYS A 120 -4.03 23.95 -2.39
N GLY A 121 -5.31 23.65 -2.54
CA GLY A 121 -6.11 24.20 -3.62
C GLY A 121 -6.09 25.73 -3.71
N ALA A 122 -5.99 26.44 -2.58
CA ALA A 122 -5.87 27.90 -2.59
C ALA A 122 -4.61 28.43 -3.30
N SER A 123 -3.55 27.61 -3.37
CA SER A 123 -2.27 27.94 -4.01
C SER A 123 -2.19 27.49 -5.48
N MET A 124 -3.23 26.83 -5.99
CA MET A 124 -3.30 26.33 -7.37
C MET A 124 -4.05 27.28 -8.28
N THR A 125 -3.64 27.35 -9.56
CA THR A 125 -4.42 28.08 -10.56
C THR A 125 -5.74 27.36 -10.87
N PRO A 126 -6.75 28.04 -11.42
CA PRO A 126 -8.00 27.41 -11.84
C PRO A 126 -7.78 26.24 -12.81
N GLU A 127 -6.86 26.40 -13.76
CA GLU A 127 -6.51 25.38 -14.75
C GLU A 127 -5.91 24.14 -14.11
N GLN A 128 -5.01 24.31 -13.13
CA GLN A 128 -4.39 23.21 -12.39
C GLN A 128 -5.43 22.41 -11.60
N LYS A 129 -6.36 23.11 -10.93
CA LYS A 129 -7.46 22.46 -10.22
C LYS A 129 -8.36 21.66 -11.15
N ASP A 130 -8.68 22.25 -12.31
CA ASP A 130 -9.56 21.61 -13.30
C ASP A 130 -8.91 20.33 -13.86
N GLN A 131 -7.62 20.37 -14.19
CA GLN A 131 -6.86 19.21 -14.66
C GLN A 131 -6.81 18.09 -13.62
N LEU A 132 -6.45 18.41 -12.37
CA LEU A 132 -6.42 17.44 -11.28
C LEU A 132 -7.80 16.85 -10.99
N THR A 133 -8.84 17.68 -11.03
CA THR A 133 -10.21 17.24 -10.80
C THR A 133 -10.68 16.28 -11.89
N LYS A 134 -10.44 16.61 -13.16
CA LYS A 134 -10.81 15.75 -14.30
C LYS A 134 -10.12 14.38 -14.23
N LEU A 135 -8.82 14.37 -14.00
CA LEU A 135 -8.05 13.12 -13.91
C LEU A 135 -8.50 12.26 -12.74
N ARG A 136 -8.74 12.88 -11.56
CA ARG A 136 -9.31 12.21 -10.40
C ARG A 136 -10.68 11.60 -10.69
N ASP A 137 -11.59 12.35 -11.30
CA ASP A 137 -12.96 11.92 -11.59
C ASP A 137 -12.95 10.78 -12.63
N GLU A 138 -12.07 10.85 -13.63
CA GLU A 138 -11.87 9.79 -14.61
C GLU A 138 -11.39 8.51 -13.95
N ALA A 139 -10.39 8.60 -13.08
CA ALA A 139 -9.87 7.46 -12.33
C ALA A 139 -10.92 6.88 -11.38
N GLN A 140 -11.67 7.72 -10.69
CA GLN A 140 -12.73 7.27 -9.77
C GLN A 140 -13.86 6.57 -10.51
N GLY A 141 -14.22 7.04 -11.71
CA GLY A 141 -15.17 6.36 -12.59
C GLY A 141 -14.67 4.98 -13.03
N ALA A 142 -13.40 4.88 -13.43
CA ALA A 142 -12.79 3.62 -13.82
C ALA A 142 -12.68 2.63 -12.64
N ILE A 143 -12.39 3.12 -11.43
CA ILE A 143 -12.38 2.30 -10.20
C ILE A 143 -13.78 1.74 -9.90
N GLN A 144 -14.82 2.57 -10.03
CA GLN A 144 -16.21 2.18 -9.74
C GLN A 144 -16.76 1.21 -10.78
N SER A 145 -16.38 1.36 -12.05
CA SER A 145 -16.78 0.46 -13.13
C SER A 145 -15.89 -0.79 -13.26
N ASP A 146 -14.85 -0.90 -12.41
CA ASP A 146 -13.83 -1.98 -12.44
C ASP A 146 -13.12 -2.09 -13.81
N ASP A 147 -12.94 -0.94 -14.49
CA ASP A 147 -12.23 -0.86 -15.77
C ASP A 147 -10.72 -0.83 -15.57
N ILE A 148 -10.15 -2.02 -15.40
CA ILE A 148 -8.72 -2.19 -15.15
C ILE A 148 -7.86 -1.74 -16.35
N ASN A 149 -8.33 -1.93 -17.57
CA ASN A 149 -7.59 -1.51 -18.76
C ASN A 149 -7.42 0.00 -18.77
N LYS A 150 -8.48 0.74 -18.51
CA LYS A 150 -8.43 2.18 -18.40
C LYS A 150 -7.56 2.64 -17.23
N LEU A 151 -7.62 1.95 -16.09
CA LEU A 151 -6.74 2.26 -14.95
C LEU A 151 -5.27 2.04 -15.27
N ARG A 152 -4.91 1.00 -16.03
CA ARG A 152 -3.53 0.77 -16.50
C ARG A 152 -3.01 1.89 -17.40
N GLU A 153 -3.88 2.45 -18.25
CA GLU A 153 -3.54 3.58 -19.13
C GLU A 153 -3.28 4.87 -18.37
N ILE A 154 -4.10 5.16 -17.35
CA ILE A 154 -4.07 6.45 -16.65
C ILE A 154 -3.25 6.46 -15.37
N VAL A 155 -2.82 5.28 -14.85
CA VAL A 155 -2.12 5.21 -13.55
C VAL A 155 -0.82 6.01 -13.53
N GLY A 156 -0.07 6.03 -14.65
CA GLY A 156 1.12 6.86 -14.78
C GLY A 156 0.81 8.36 -14.73
N HIS A 157 -0.27 8.80 -15.39
CA HIS A 157 -0.72 10.20 -15.30
C HIS A 157 -1.20 10.58 -13.91
N LEU A 158 -1.81 9.63 -13.18
CA LEU A 158 -2.21 9.83 -11.79
C LEU A 158 -1.01 10.00 -10.86
N GLU A 159 0.03 9.21 -11.06
CA GLU A 159 1.28 9.29 -10.31
C GLU A 159 1.94 10.66 -10.52
N ASP A 160 2.11 11.09 -11.77
CA ASP A 160 2.67 12.39 -12.10
C ASP A 160 1.84 13.53 -11.52
N ALA A 161 0.51 13.45 -11.63
CA ALA A 161 -0.41 14.44 -11.11
C ALA A 161 -0.37 14.52 -9.57
N ALA A 162 -0.28 13.39 -8.88
CA ALA A 162 -0.16 13.33 -7.43
C ALA A 162 1.17 13.94 -6.97
N ALA A 163 2.28 13.61 -7.64
CA ALA A 163 3.60 14.17 -7.37
C ALA A 163 3.63 15.70 -7.58
N GLN A 164 3.04 16.20 -8.67
CA GLN A 164 2.91 17.64 -8.92
C GLN A 164 2.03 18.32 -7.87
N ALA A 165 0.88 17.72 -7.54
CA ALA A 165 -0.04 18.25 -6.54
C ALA A 165 0.63 18.34 -5.14
N ALA A 166 1.53 17.42 -4.81
CA ALA A 166 2.30 17.45 -3.57
C ALA A 166 3.27 18.63 -3.48
N GLN A 167 3.72 19.17 -4.62
CA GLN A 167 4.65 20.30 -4.67
C GLN A 167 3.95 21.68 -4.60
N TYR A 168 2.65 21.75 -4.89
CA TYR A 168 1.91 22.99 -4.78
C TYR A 168 1.89 23.50 -3.33
N GLY A 169 2.26 24.75 -3.14
CA GLY A 169 2.39 25.37 -1.81
C GLY A 169 3.81 25.39 -1.21
N GLN A 170 4.77 24.63 -1.77
CA GLN A 170 6.18 24.75 -1.35
C GLN A 170 6.90 25.90 -2.07
N GLY A 171 6.40 26.35 -3.22
CA GLY A 171 7.00 27.40 -4.04
C GLY A 171 6.75 28.83 -3.56
N ALA A 172 5.83 29.07 -2.62
CA ALA A 172 5.53 30.42 -2.15
C ALA A 172 6.57 31.04 -1.20
N ASN A 173 7.53 30.24 -0.72
CA ASN A 173 8.57 30.70 0.21
C ASN A 173 9.98 30.81 -0.42
N ALA A 174 10.14 30.44 -1.71
CA ALA A 174 11.45 30.48 -2.37
C ALA A 174 11.72 31.76 -3.17
N ASN A 175 10.76 32.69 -3.29
CA ASN A 175 10.92 33.89 -4.11
C ASN A 175 11.15 35.19 -3.30
N ALA A 176 11.47 35.09 -2.02
CA ALA A 176 11.80 36.26 -1.19
C ALA A 176 13.31 36.43 -0.91
N SER A 177 14.18 35.62 -1.50
CA SER A 177 15.63 35.73 -1.25
C SER A 177 16.49 35.41 -2.47
N ALA A 178 16.14 35.91 -3.65
CA ALA A 178 17.05 35.84 -4.78
C ALA A 178 17.01 37.16 -5.59
N SER A 179 17.43 38.24 -4.95
CA SER A 179 17.90 39.43 -5.65
C SER A 179 19.23 39.85 -5.02
N ALA A 180 20.32 39.17 -5.33
CA ALA A 180 21.68 39.71 -5.38
C ALA A 180 22.65 38.62 -5.83
N ASN A 181 23.24 38.91 -6.91
CA ASN A 181 24.61 38.61 -7.34
C ASN A 181 24.83 37.38 -8.26
N GLY A 182 25.38 37.80 -9.40
CA GLY A 182 25.66 37.06 -10.57
C GLY A 182 26.91 36.18 -10.54
N ASN A 183 26.96 35.47 -11.62
CA ASN A 183 28.13 35.09 -12.44
C ASN A 183 28.89 33.80 -12.08
N ALA A 184 29.06 33.05 -13.15
CA ALA A 184 30.13 32.11 -13.51
C ALA A 184 29.96 30.61 -13.27
N ASN A 185 29.59 29.96 -14.37
CA ASN A 185 30.38 28.98 -15.13
C ASN A 185 30.70 27.60 -14.57
N SER A 186 30.46 26.65 -15.45
CA SER A 186 31.18 25.38 -15.67
C SER A 186 30.61 24.08 -15.15
N SER A 187 30.02 23.37 -16.10
CA SER A 187 30.18 21.95 -16.49
C SER A 187 30.52 20.90 -15.43
N SER A 188 29.79 19.86 -15.42
CA SER A 188 30.02 18.48 -15.86
C SER A 188 29.24 17.44 -15.09
N ASP A 189 28.60 16.57 -15.87
CA ASP A 189 28.38 15.13 -15.71
C ASP A 189 28.29 14.49 -14.31
N ALA A 190 27.19 13.78 -14.07
CA ALA A 190 27.17 12.32 -13.96
C ALA A 190 25.82 11.82 -13.40
N ASN A 191 25.08 11.18 -14.27
CA ASN A 191 24.34 9.93 -14.10
C ASN A 191 24.54 9.23 -12.77
N THR A 192 23.44 9.00 -12.04
CA THR A 192 23.20 7.72 -11.35
C THR A 192 21.71 7.56 -11.02
N SER A 193 21.12 6.59 -11.70
CA SER A 193 19.91 5.88 -11.32
C SER A 193 20.08 5.30 -9.91
N ALA A 194 19.15 5.50 -9.04
CA ALA A 194 19.01 4.65 -7.87
C ALA A 194 17.54 4.20 -7.80
N ASP A 195 17.34 2.96 -8.26
CA ASP A 195 16.23 2.11 -7.86
C ASP A 195 16.24 2.01 -6.33
N ASP A 196 15.28 2.60 -5.68
CA ASP A 196 15.06 2.38 -4.26
C ASP A 196 13.98 1.31 -4.10
N VAL A 197 14.42 0.06 -4.31
CA VAL A 197 13.68 -1.12 -3.88
C VAL A 197 13.90 -1.23 -2.38
N VAL A 198 12.88 -0.92 -1.59
CA VAL A 198 12.88 -1.19 -0.16
C VAL A 198 12.75 -2.69 0.02
N ASP A 199 13.90 -3.34 0.08
CA ASP A 199 14.02 -4.76 0.45
C ASP A 199 13.71 -4.88 1.95
N ALA A 200 12.74 -5.72 2.28
CA ALA A 200 12.42 -6.01 3.67
C ALA A 200 13.56 -6.82 4.27
N ASP A 201 14.35 -6.20 5.14
CA ASP A 201 15.46 -6.83 5.84
C ASP A 201 14.94 -7.89 6.82
N PHE A 202 15.15 -9.15 6.44
CA PHE A 202 14.78 -10.32 7.23
C PHE A 202 15.98 -10.70 8.10
N THR A 203 15.96 -10.35 9.38
CA THR A 203 17.00 -10.74 10.34
C THR A 203 16.59 -12.00 11.11
N ASP A 204 17.20 -13.15 10.76
CA ASP A 204 17.19 -14.36 11.58
C ASP A 204 18.01 -14.16 12.85
N LYS A 205 17.35 -13.99 14.00
CA LYS A 205 18.01 -14.14 15.30
C LYS A 205 18.01 -15.61 15.70
N LYS A 206 19.14 -16.27 15.51
CA LYS A 206 19.42 -17.55 16.16
C LYS A 206 19.58 -17.32 17.67
N ALA A 207 18.77 -18.02 18.44
CA ALA A 207 18.99 -18.27 19.88
C ALA A 207 19.96 -19.42 20.08
#